data_cd48065630740158dc9f15dee7da18ba
#
_entry.id   cd48065630740158dc9f15dee7da18ba
#
_cell.length_a   1.000
_cell.length_b   1.000
_cell.length_c   1.000
_cell.angle_alpha   90.00
_cell.angle_beta   90.00
_cell.angle_gamma   90.00
#
_symmetry.space_group_name_H-M   'P 1'
#
loop_
_entity.id
_entity.type
_entity.pdbx_description
1 polymer ?
#
loop_
_entity_poly.entity_id
_entity_poly.type
_entity_poly.pdbx_seq_one_letter_code
_entity_poly.pdbx_strand_id
1 'polypeptide(L)'
;MARKYTRVEFTFDECEVYPDKYIKELVDDLRPQDMADLIAACGNAEDAIRMSVAFSELVYFYLDDTGKCISVLGLGAHDDATLGRQVWSVSTNEVEQGYIKSLLIKEAKKVVGAWAHKYGLLQNVVSDENAKSIGYMSQILGAVFLPEHININGHIWKPFYIIG
;
A
#
# COMPACT_ATOMS: atom_id res chain seq x y z
N MET A 1 -27.79 -4.32 2.94
CA MET A 1 -26.70 -5.29 3.14
C MET A 1 -25.36 -4.58 3.26
N ALA A 2 -24.57 -5.02 4.21
CA ALA A 2 -23.21 -4.52 4.34
C ALA A 2 -22.39 -4.88 3.09
N ARG A 3 -21.68 -3.90 2.50
CA ARG A 3 -20.71 -4.16 1.44
C ARG A 3 -19.58 -5.02 2.01
N LYS A 4 -19.29 -6.11 1.32
CA LYS A 4 -18.16 -6.96 1.64
C LYS A 4 -17.04 -6.71 0.64
N TYR A 5 -15.83 -7.04 1.03
CA TYR A 5 -14.70 -7.07 0.11
C TYR A 5 -14.21 -8.52 -0.03
N THR A 6 -13.54 -8.79 -1.13
CA THR A 6 -12.81 -10.04 -1.36
C THR A 6 -11.33 -9.75 -1.44
N ARG A 7 -10.52 -10.51 -0.74
CA ARG A 7 -9.06 -10.42 -0.83
C ARG A 7 -8.54 -11.47 -1.81
N VAL A 8 -7.74 -11.03 -2.77
CA VAL A 8 -7.06 -11.90 -3.73
C VAL A 8 -5.56 -11.80 -3.49
N GLU A 9 -4.92 -12.92 -3.21
CA GLU A 9 -3.48 -12.99 -3.01
C GLU A 9 -2.76 -13.19 -4.34
N PHE A 10 -1.65 -12.48 -4.50
CA PHE A 10 -0.77 -12.62 -5.65
C PHE A 10 0.67 -12.79 -5.19
N THR A 11 1.33 -13.83 -5.72
CA THR A 11 2.79 -14.02 -5.63
C THR A 11 3.29 -14.38 -7.02
N PHE A 12 4.46 -13.88 -7.41
CA PHE A 12 5.01 -14.19 -8.75
C PHE A 12 5.22 -15.68 -8.98
N ASP A 13 5.62 -16.41 -7.95
CA ASP A 13 5.97 -17.83 -8.08
C ASP A 13 4.76 -18.76 -8.18
N GLU A 14 3.59 -18.33 -7.70
CA GLU A 14 2.41 -19.18 -7.58
C GLU A 14 1.26 -18.79 -8.50
N CYS A 15 1.36 -17.66 -9.20
CA CYS A 15 0.28 -17.14 -10.03
C CYS A 15 0.51 -17.40 -11.51
N GLU A 16 -0.49 -17.99 -12.17
CA GLU A 16 -0.48 -18.25 -13.62
C GLU A 16 -0.75 -17.00 -14.44
N VAL A 17 -1.42 -15.99 -13.87
CA VAL A 17 -1.86 -14.80 -14.58
C VAL A 17 -1.41 -13.54 -13.81
N TYR A 18 -0.73 -12.64 -14.52
CA TYR A 18 -0.36 -11.35 -13.98
C TYR A 18 -1.61 -10.48 -13.73
N PRO A 19 -1.68 -9.71 -12.62
CA PRO A 19 -2.90 -9.00 -12.24
C PRO A 19 -3.14 -7.69 -12.99
N ASP A 20 -3.03 -7.68 -14.31
CA ASP A 20 -3.20 -6.50 -15.15
C ASP A 20 -4.54 -5.81 -14.96
N LYS A 21 -5.61 -6.59 -14.87
CA LYS A 21 -6.97 -6.07 -14.70
C LYS A 21 -7.08 -5.26 -13.40
N TYR A 22 -6.57 -5.79 -12.30
CA TYR A 22 -6.63 -5.12 -11.00
C TYR A 22 -5.80 -3.85 -10.99
N ILE A 23 -4.61 -3.87 -11.60
CA ILE A 23 -3.76 -2.69 -11.68
C ILE A 23 -4.44 -1.58 -12.48
N LYS A 24 -5.06 -1.89 -13.61
CA LYS A 24 -5.79 -0.92 -14.42
C LYS A 24 -7.00 -0.34 -13.69
N GLU A 25 -7.74 -1.17 -12.97
CA GLU A 25 -8.87 -0.71 -12.16
C GLU A 25 -8.44 0.25 -11.06
N LEU A 26 -7.29 -0.02 -10.42
CA LEU A 26 -6.72 0.90 -9.43
C LEU A 26 -6.34 2.24 -10.05
N VAL A 27 -5.60 2.22 -11.16
CA VAL A 27 -5.12 3.45 -11.83
C VAL A 27 -6.28 4.32 -12.31
N ASP A 28 -7.35 3.71 -12.80
CA ASP A 28 -8.51 4.42 -13.34
C ASP A 28 -9.28 5.24 -12.29
N ASP A 29 -9.13 4.92 -11.00
CA ASP A 29 -9.91 5.56 -9.94
C ASP A 29 -9.09 5.86 -8.68
N LEU A 30 -7.78 6.06 -8.82
CA LEU A 30 -6.91 6.37 -7.68
C LEU A 30 -7.36 7.62 -6.92
N ARG A 31 -7.24 7.58 -5.60
CA ARG A 31 -7.39 8.79 -4.79
C ARG A 31 -6.39 9.85 -5.29
N PRO A 32 -6.78 11.14 -5.33
CA PRO A 32 -5.91 12.19 -5.87
C PRO A 32 -4.53 12.23 -5.23
N GLN A 33 -4.43 12.03 -3.92
CA GLN A 33 -3.14 12.03 -3.23
C GLN A 33 -2.30 10.81 -3.60
N ASP A 34 -2.90 9.64 -3.74
CA ASP A 34 -2.18 8.44 -4.17
C ASP A 34 -1.64 8.61 -5.60
N MET A 35 -2.45 9.17 -6.49
CA MET A 35 -2.02 9.49 -7.85
C MET A 35 -0.82 10.46 -7.83
N ALA A 36 -0.91 11.53 -7.06
CA ALA A 36 0.17 12.53 -6.96
C ALA A 36 1.46 11.92 -6.40
N ASP A 37 1.36 11.08 -5.38
CA ASP A 37 2.51 10.43 -4.76
C ASP A 37 3.19 9.45 -5.71
N LEU A 38 2.43 8.66 -6.44
CA LEU A 38 2.97 7.71 -7.43
C LEU A 38 3.67 8.44 -8.59
N ILE A 39 3.08 9.51 -9.08
CA ILE A 39 3.69 10.35 -10.13
C ILE A 39 4.99 10.98 -9.62
N ALA A 40 4.99 11.51 -8.39
CA ALA A 40 6.18 12.10 -7.78
C ALA A 40 7.31 11.07 -7.61
N ALA A 41 6.97 9.84 -7.27
CA ALA A 41 7.95 8.77 -7.06
C ALA A 41 8.53 8.22 -8.37
N CYS A 42 7.72 8.08 -9.41
CA CYS A 42 8.06 7.28 -10.59
C CYS A 42 7.72 7.94 -11.93
N GLY A 43 7.06 9.09 -11.92
CA GLY A 43 6.64 9.80 -13.13
C GLY A 43 5.35 9.28 -13.77
N ASN A 44 4.96 8.04 -13.49
CA ASN A 44 3.76 7.40 -14.03
C ASN A 44 3.15 6.47 -12.97
N ALA A 45 1.86 6.63 -12.69
CA ALA A 45 1.19 5.87 -11.63
C ALA A 45 1.11 4.38 -11.92
N GLU A 46 0.78 4.00 -13.15
CA GLU A 46 0.70 2.59 -13.54
C GLU A 46 2.06 1.89 -13.40
N ASP A 47 3.13 2.52 -13.89
CA ASP A 47 4.49 1.98 -13.79
C ASP A 47 4.92 1.84 -12.34
N ALA A 48 4.58 2.81 -11.49
CA ALA A 48 4.89 2.75 -10.06
C ALA A 48 4.22 1.56 -9.38
N ILE A 49 2.95 1.30 -9.67
CA ILE A 49 2.22 0.15 -9.11
C ILE A 49 2.83 -1.16 -9.65
N ARG A 50 3.11 -1.25 -10.95
CA ARG A 50 3.71 -2.44 -11.56
C ARG A 50 5.08 -2.76 -10.96
N MET A 51 5.91 -1.75 -10.74
CA MET A 51 7.21 -1.93 -10.08
C MET A 51 7.03 -2.40 -8.63
N SER A 52 6.10 -1.81 -7.90
CA SER A 52 5.83 -2.22 -6.51
C SER A 52 5.36 -3.67 -6.44
N VAL A 53 4.50 -4.11 -7.35
CA VAL A 53 4.07 -5.51 -7.46
C VAL A 53 5.27 -6.41 -7.80
N ALA A 54 6.10 -6.00 -8.75
CA ALA A 54 7.25 -6.79 -9.19
C ALA A 54 8.29 -7.02 -8.08
N PHE A 55 8.48 -6.04 -7.20
CA PHE A 55 9.42 -6.13 -6.08
C PHE A 55 8.78 -6.67 -4.79
N SER A 56 7.52 -7.09 -4.83
CA SER A 56 6.82 -7.63 -3.67
C SER A 56 6.88 -9.14 -3.64
N GLU A 57 7.06 -9.70 -2.45
CA GLU A 57 6.93 -11.13 -2.20
C GLU A 57 5.46 -11.54 -2.17
N LEU A 58 4.62 -10.68 -1.64
CA LEU A 58 3.19 -10.93 -1.44
C LEU A 58 2.40 -9.66 -1.69
N VAL A 59 1.32 -9.78 -2.45
CA VAL A 59 0.42 -8.67 -2.74
C VAL A 59 -1.02 -9.10 -2.48
N TYR A 60 -1.76 -8.29 -1.74
CA TYR A 60 -3.19 -8.48 -1.52
C TYR A 60 -3.97 -7.42 -2.30
N PHE A 61 -4.76 -7.89 -3.28
CA PHE A 61 -5.73 -7.04 -3.97
C PHE A 61 -7.09 -7.18 -3.30
N TYR A 62 -7.73 -6.06 -3.06
CA TYR A 62 -9.05 -6.02 -2.42
C TYR A 62 -10.09 -5.61 -3.46
N LEU A 63 -11.09 -6.47 -3.63
CA LEU A 63 -12.16 -6.29 -4.61
C LEU A 63 -13.46 -5.93 -3.88
N ASP A 64 -14.27 -5.08 -4.52
CA ASP A 64 -15.61 -4.79 -4.02
C ASP A 64 -16.59 -5.94 -4.35
N ASP A 65 -17.87 -5.76 -4.03
CA ASP A 65 -18.91 -6.75 -4.28
C ASP A 65 -19.22 -6.99 -5.77
N THR A 66 -18.71 -6.14 -6.66
CA THR A 66 -18.82 -6.31 -8.12
C THR A 66 -17.59 -7.00 -8.73
N GLY A 67 -16.55 -7.25 -7.92
CA GLY A 67 -15.29 -7.81 -8.37
C GLY A 67 -14.27 -6.80 -8.86
N LYS A 68 -14.55 -5.50 -8.71
CA LYS A 68 -13.63 -4.43 -9.09
C LYS A 68 -12.58 -4.23 -7.99
N CYS A 69 -11.31 -4.09 -8.40
CA CYS A 69 -10.23 -3.81 -7.48
C CYS A 69 -10.28 -2.37 -6.97
N ILE A 70 -10.32 -2.21 -5.64
CA ILE A 70 -10.46 -0.91 -4.99
C ILE A 70 -9.28 -0.53 -4.10
N SER A 71 -8.43 -1.49 -3.74
CA SER A 71 -7.26 -1.24 -2.91
C SER A 71 -6.23 -2.35 -3.09
N VAL A 72 -5.00 -2.07 -2.74
CA VAL A 72 -3.90 -3.04 -2.76
C VAL A 72 -2.98 -2.81 -1.57
N LEU A 73 -2.46 -3.89 -1.03
CA LEU A 73 -1.50 -3.87 0.08
C LEU A 73 -0.39 -4.86 -0.26
N GLY A 74 0.85 -4.39 -0.24
CA GLY A 74 1.99 -5.20 -0.65
C GLY A 74 3.09 -5.29 0.41
N LEU A 75 3.77 -6.44 0.41
CA LEU A 75 4.93 -6.72 1.24
C LEU A 75 6.13 -6.97 0.34
N GLY A 76 7.15 -6.13 0.47
CA GLY A 76 8.38 -6.23 -0.31
C GLY A 76 9.13 -7.53 -0.05
N ALA A 77 9.87 -8.00 -1.04
CA ALA A 77 10.73 -9.15 -0.92
C ALA A 77 11.85 -8.88 0.09
N HIS A 78 12.38 -9.96 0.68
CA HIS A 78 13.50 -9.86 1.61
C HIS A 78 14.75 -9.31 0.90
N ASP A 79 15.36 -8.31 1.51
CA ASP A 79 16.62 -7.72 1.04
C ASP A 79 17.59 -7.66 2.22
N ASP A 80 18.67 -8.41 2.14
CA ASP A 80 19.70 -8.46 3.20
C ASP A 80 20.40 -7.12 3.42
N ALA A 81 20.34 -6.21 2.43
CA ALA A 81 20.95 -4.89 2.54
C ALA A 81 20.07 -3.89 3.30
N THR A 82 18.81 -4.21 3.58
CA THR A 82 17.87 -3.32 4.25
C THR A 82 17.50 -3.82 5.64
N LEU A 83 17.15 -2.86 6.53
CA LEU A 83 16.77 -3.14 7.91
C LEU A 83 15.29 -3.51 8.07
N GLY A 84 14.64 -4.03 7.05
CA GLY A 84 13.24 -4.40 7.13
C GLY A 84 12.60 -4.51 5.77
N ARG A 85 11.41 -5.10 5.72
CA ARG A 85 10.66 -5.27 4.49
C ARG A 85 9.84 -4.04 4.18
N GLN A 86 9.78 -3.66 2.92
CA GLN A 86 8.94 -2.57 2.48
C GLN A 86 7.46 -2.97 2.57
N VAL A 87 6.63 -2.09 3.12
CA VAL A 87 5.18 -2.20 3.11
C VAL A 87 4.61 -1.03 2.30
N TRP A 88 3.66 -1.29 1.42
CA TRP A 88 3.08 -0.28 0.56
C TRP A 88 1.60 -0.53 0.32
N SER A 89 0.88 0.54 0.03
CA SER A 89 -0.56 0.48 -0.24
C SER A 89 -0.98 1.64 -1.14
N VAL A 90 -1.93 1.39 -2.03
CA VAL A 90 -2.66 2.43 -2.75
C VAL A 90 -4.14 2.07 -2.78
N SER A 91 -4.98 3.10 -2.90
CA SER A 91 -6.43 2.91 -2.86
C SER A 91 -7.14 3.81 -3.85
N THR A 92 -8.35 3.41 -4.23
CA THR A 92 -9.23 4.17 -5.08
C THR A 92 -10.15 5.08 -4.25
N ASN A 93 -10.86 6.00 -4.93
CA ASN A 93 -11.84 6.87 -4.30
C ASN A 93 -12.97 6.10 -3.61
N GLU A 94 -13.30 4.90 -4.09
CA GLU A 94 -14.36 4.07 -3.52
C GLU A 94 -14.08 3.69 -2.06
N VAL A 95 -12.81 3.54 -1.68
CA VAL A 95 -12.40 3.21 -0.31
C VAL A 95 -12.77 4.30 0.69
N GLU A 96 -12.92 5.54 0.25
CA GLU A 96 -13.31 6.66 1.13
C GLU A 96 -14.78 6.63 1.53
N GLN A 97 -15.57 5.70 1.04
CA GLN A 97 -17.00 5.63 1.28
C GLN A 97 -17.37 4.74 2.47
N GLY A 98 -17.75 5.38 3.60
CA GLY A 98 -18.53 4.80 4.69
C GLY A 98 -18.02 3.46 5.23
N TYR A 99 -18.84 2.45 5.05
CA TYR A 99 -18.63 1.14 5.65
C TYR A 99 -17.41 0.39 5.12
N ILE A 100 -17.12 0.50 3.81
CA ILE A 100 -15.97 -0.17 3.22
C ILE A 100 -14.66 0.37 3.78
N LYS A 101 -14.59 1.67 4.04
CA LYS A 101 -13.42 2.30 4.65
C LYS A 101 -13.09 1.65 6.00
N SER A 102 -14.08 1.49 6.87
CA SER A 102 -13.89 0.87 8.19
C SER A 102 -13.42 -0.57 8.10
N LEU A 103 -13.98 -1.34 7.16
CA LEU A 103 -13.57 -2.73 6.94
C LEU A 103 -12.12 -2.84 6.48
N LEU A 104 -11.72 -2.01 5.52
CA LEU A 104 -10.36 -2.06 4.99
C LEU A 104 -9.34 -1.53 6.00
N ILE A 105 -9.68 -0.57 6.83
CA ILE A 105 -8.83 -0.11 7.94
C ILE A 105 -8.57 -1.26 8.93
N LYS A 106 -9.60 -2.00 9.31
CA LYS A 106 -9.46 -3.16 10.20
C LYS A 106 -8.62 -4.26 9.56
N GLU A 107 -8.85 -4.54 8.30
CA GLU A 107 -8.07 -5.54 7.55
C GLU A 107 -6.59 -5.14 7.46
N ALA A 108 -6.29 -3.90 7.09
CA ALA A 108 -4.92 -3.41 7.00
C ALA A 108 -4.20 -3.48 8.35
N LYS A 109 -4.86 -3.08 9.43
CA LYS A 109 -4.30 -3.19 10.79
C LYS A 109 -3.94 -4.64 11.13
N LYS A 110 -4.82 -5.57 10.82
CA LYS A 110 -4.62 -7.00 11.08
C LYS A 110 -3.46 -7.55 10.25
N VAL A 111 -3.44 -7.28 8.95
CA VAL A 111 -2.44 -7.81 8.02
C VAL A 111 -1.06 -7.21 8.31
N VAL A 112 -0.97 -5.90 8.42
CA VAL A 112 0.30 -5.20 8.68
C VAL A 112 0.85 -5.61 10.05
N GLY A 113 0.00 -5.72 11.06
CA GLY A 113 0.40 -6.21 12.37
C GLY A 113 0.96 -7.63 12.34
N ALA A 114 0.33 -8.52 11.59
CA ALA A 114 0.80 -9.90 11.41
C ALA A 114 2.14 -9.94 10.68
N TRP A 115 2.31 -9.14 9.63
CA TRP A 115 3.58 -9.04 8.90
C TRP A 115 4.70 -8.47 9.78
N ALA A 116 4.43 -7.42 10.53
CA ALA A 116 5.40 -6.84 11.46
C ALA A 116 5.84 -7.87 12.52
N HIS A 117 4.89 -8.62 13.07
CA HIS A 117 5.19 -9.68 14.02
C HIS A 117 6.06 -10.79 13.41
N LYS A 118 5.73 -11.22 12.18
CA LYS A 118 6.43 -12.30 11.50
C LYS A 118 7.84 -11.90 11.04
N TYR A 119 7.99 -10.68 10.51
CA TYR A 119 9.23 -10.24 9.87
C TYR A 119 10.05 -9.26 10.73
N GLY A 120 9.52 -8.79 11.85
CA GLY A 120 10.19 -7.95 12.83
C GLY A 120 10.15 -6.47 12.55
N LEU A 121 10.44 -6.03 11.32
CA LEU A 121 10.46 -4.63 10.95
C LEU A 121 9.91 -4.43 9.54
N LEU A 122 8.94 -3.52 9.44
CA LEU A 122 8.44 -3.03 8.16
C LEU A 122 8.85 -1.57 8.00
N GLN A 123 9.08 -1.12 6.78
CA GLN A 123 9.52 0.25 6.50
C GLN A 123 9.02 0.74 5.15
N ASN A 124 8.96 2.05 4.99
CA ASN A 124 8.77 2.73 3.71
C ASN A 124 8.92 4.24 3.92
N VAL A 125 8.59 4.99 2.89
CA VAL A 125 8.48 6.44 2.93
C VAL A 125 7.07 6.86 2.56
N VAL A 126 6.63 8.01 3.07
CA VAL A 126 5.34 8.63 2.71
C VAL A 126 5.59 10.09 2.36
N SER A 127 4.86 10.62 1.39
CA SER A 127 4.92 12.05 1.04
C SER A 127 4.57 12.91 2.25
N ASP A 128 5.35 13.96 2.51
CA ASP A 128 5.07 14.90 3.59
C ASP A 128 3.77 15.69 3.37
N GLU A 129 3.27 15.73 2.14
CA GLU A 129 1.99 16.34 1.79
C GLU A 129 0.78 15.45 2.10
N ASN A 130 1.01 14.16 2.36
CA ASN A 130 -0.05 13.18 2.62
C ASN A 130 -0.40 13.11 4.11
N ALA A 131 -0.99 14.19 4.65
CA ALA A 131 -1.33 14.29 6.06
C ALA A 131 -2.28 13.19 6.54
N LYS A 132 -3.24 12.78 5.71
CA LYS A 132 -4.17 11.69 6.04
C LYS A 132 -3.45 10.37 6.26
N SER A 133 -2.55 10.00 5.35
CA SER A 133 -1.78 8.75 5.48
C SER A 133 -0.84 8.80 6.67
N ILE A 134 -0.17 9.93 6.91
CA ILE A 134 0.70 10.11 8.07
C ILE A 134 -0.09 9.88 9.37
N GLY A 135 -1.25 10.52 9.51
CA GLY A 135 -2.11 10.35 10.68
C GLY A 135 -2.63 8.93 10.84
N TYR A 136 -3.09 8.32 9.76
CA TYR A 136 -3.55 6.93 9.74
C TYR A 136 -2.45 5.96 10.15
N MET A 137 -1.27 6.08 9.56
CA MET A 137 -0.16 5.19 9.85
C MET A 137 0.32 5.33 11.30
N SER A 138 0.39 6.56 11.82
CA SER A 138 0.79 6.80 13.21
C SER A 138 -0.23 6.25 14.20
N GLN A 139 -1.52 6.52 13.98
CA GLN A 139 -2.57 6.21 14.95
C GLN A 139 -3.10 4.77 14.85
N ILE A 140 -3.15 4.21 13.66
CA ILE A 140 -3.76 2.91 13.40
C ILE A 140 -2.70 1.82 13.26
N LEU A 141 -1.65 2.06 12.48
CA LEU A 141 -0.61 1.06 12.20
C LEU A 141 0.58 1.12 13.17
N GLY A 142 0.64 2.12 14.02
CA GLY A 142 1.74 2.27 14.98
C GLY A 142 3.06 2.66 14.33
N ALA A 143 3.02 3.32 13.18
CA ALA A 143 4.22 3.76 12.48
C ALA A 143 4.98 4.82 13.30
N VAL A 144 6.30 4.69 13.32
CA VAL A 144 7.22 5.66 13.89
C VAL A 144 7.93 6.37 12.75
N PHE A 145 7.80 7.70 12.71
CA PHE A 145 8.44 8.52 11.69
C PHE A 145 9.84 8.94 12.14
N LEU A 146 10.81 8.78 11.24
CA LEU A 146 12.18 9.22 11.48
C LEU A 146 12.27 10.75 11.33
N PRO A 147 13.24 11.40 12.01
CA PRO A 147 13.42 12.84 11.88
C PRO A 147 13.98 13.27 10.52
N GLU A 148 14.64 12.37 9.79
CA GLU A 148 15.19 12.66 8.48
C GLU A 148 14.08 12.81 7.44
N HIS A 149 14.36 13.63 6.41
CA HIS A 149 13.53 13.77 5.23
C HIS A 149 14.35 13.36 4.01
N ILE A 150 13.69 12.71 3.04
CA ILE A 150 14.33 12.31 1.79
C ILE A 150 13.76 13.18 0.67
N ASN A 151 14.63 13.79 -0.12
CA ASN A 151 14.25 14.58 -1.29
C ASN A 151 14.48 13.72 -2.54
N ILE A 152 13.40 13.45 -3.28
CA ILE A 152 13.45 12.74 -4.56
C ILE A 152 12.83 13.67 -5.60
N ASN A 153 13.65 14.18 -6.52
CA ASN A 153 13.23 15.08 -7.60
C ASN A 153 12.47 16.31 -7.10
N GLY A 154 12.90 16.88 -5.97
CA GLY A 154 12.27 18.07 -5.37
C GLY A 154 11.04 17.77 -4.51
N HIS A 155 10.62 16.53 -4.41
CA HIS A 155 9.51 16.10 -3.55
C HIS A 155 10.05 15.52 -2.24
N ILE A 156 9.44 15.91 -1.11
CA ILE A 156 9.91 15.53 0.21
C ILE A 156 9.12 14.32 0.72
N TRP A 157 9.86 13.31 1.17
CA TRP A 157 9.33 12.07 1.72
C TRP A 157 9.77 11.88 3.16
N LYS A 158 8.88 11.31 3.99
CA LYS A 158 9.13 10.99 5.39
C LYS A 158 9.32 9.49 5.54
N PRO A 159 10.52 9.03 5.95
CA PRO A 159 10.74 7.63 6.28
C PRO A 159 9.99 7.24 7.55
N PHE A 160 9.47 6.02 7.57
CA PHE A 160 8.83 5.45 8.75
C PHE A 160 9.15 3.96 8.88
N TYR A 161 8.93 3.43 10.08
CA TYR A 161 8.99 2.01 10.33
C TYR A 161 7.86 1.56 11.25
N ILE A 162 7.54 0.25 11.17
CA ILE A 162 6.56 -0.41 12.03
C ILE A 162 7.26 -1.63 12.63
N ILE A 163 7.29 -1.72 13.97
CA ILE A 163 7.91 -2.82 14.72
C ILE A 163 6.84 -3.81 15.13
N GLY A 164 7.13 -5.09 14.93
CA GLY A 164 6.27 -6.17 15.38
C GLY A 164 6.49 -6.60 16.82
#